data_4d6b01f7f096c930032468bf959f3005
#
_entry.id   4d6b01f7f096c930032468bf959f3005
#
_cell.length_a   1.000
_cell.length_b   1.000
_cell.length_c   1.000
_cell.angle_alpha   90.00
_cell.angle_beta   90.00
_cell.angle_gamma   90.00
#
_symmetry.space_group_name_H-M   'P 1'
#
loop_
_entity.id
_entity.type
_entity.pdbx_description
1 polymer ?
#
loop_
_entity_poly.entity_id
_entity_poly.type
_entity_poly.pdbx_seq_one_letter_code
_entity_poly.pdbx_strand_id
1 'polypeptide(L)'
;MMEQRHKPQNTQMHEKTKKIVFMGVPPILADMVAEGVQQGIFETSHPLECMEMALCYLDVMLDDNVLGLTQAQRQEKIQAFIYHLERLLGVGEGELAAFEQAFTGRQGE
;
A
#
# COMPACT_ATOMS: atom_id res chain seq x y z
N MET A 1 18.57 20.63 -21.93
CA MET A 1 17.85 19.88 -21.78
C MET A 1 16.80 19.93 -20.82
N MET A 2 15.79 19.33 -21.13
CA MET A 2 14.65 19.51 -20.41
C MET A 2 14.76 18.93 -19.09
N GLU A 3 15.39 17.85 -19.02
CA GLU A 3 15.45 17.21 -17.83
C GLU A 3 16.07 17.97 -16.78
N GLN A 4 16.92 18.78 -17.21
CA GLN A 4 17.56 19.49 -16.25
C GLN A 4 16.71 20.38 -15.55
N ARG A 5 15.58 20.58 -16.14
CA ARG A 5 14.74 21.44 -15.52
C ARG A 5 14.20 20.84 -14.34
N HIS A 6 14.30 19.58 -14.17
CA HIS A 6 13.88 19.06 -12.96
C HIS A 6 14.67 19.69 -11.93
N LYS A 7 14.11 20.51 -11.19
CA LYS A 7 14.83 21.19 -10.22
C LYS A 7 15.30 20.22 -9.22
N PRO A 8 16.55 20.23 -8.88
CA PRO A 8 17.09 19.34 -7.85
C PRO A 8 16.33 19.48 -6.56
N GLN A 9 15.82 20.67 -6.25
CA GLN A 9 15.07 20.82 -5.05
C GLN A 9 13.81 20.02 -5.04
N ASN A 10 13.09 20.01 -6.15
CA ASN A 10 11.86 19.23 -6.21
C ASN A 10 12.16 17.75 -6.08
N THR A 11 13.22 17.30 -6.70
CA THR A 11 13.60 15.91 -6.61
C THR A 11 13.94 15.54 -5.16
N GLN A 12 14.69 16.40 -4.49
CA GLN A 12 15.07 16.14 -3.13
C GLN A 12 13.87 16.11 -2.21
N MET A 13 12.93 17.01 -2.41
CA MET A 13 11.75 17.03 -1.58
C MET A 13 10.91 15.80 -1.82
N HIS A 14 10.82 15.37 -3.07
CA HIS A 14 10.07 14.17 -3.38
C HIS A 14 10.69 12.96 -2.71
N GLU A 15 12.00 12.86 -2.75
CA GLU A 15 12.68 11.74 -2.14
C GLU A 15 12.58 11.79 -0.63
N LYS A 16 12.64 12.98 -0.05
CA LYS A 16 12.48 13.13 1.38
C LYS A 16 11.10 12.71 1.81
N THR A 17 10.09 13.11 1.06
CA THR A 17 8.73 12.75 1.37
C THR A 17 8.56 11.25 1.31
N LYS A 18 9.11 10.60 0.29
CA LYS A 18 9.03 9.16 0.19
C LYS A 18 9.71 8.51 1.37
N LYS A 19 10.86 9.01 1.77
CA LYS A 19 11.58 8.43 2.89
C LYS A 19 10.75 8.55 4.16
N ILE A 20 10.14 9.70 4.38
CA ILE A 20 9.32 9.90 5.56
C ILE A 20 8.15 8.91 5.56
N VAL A 21 7.50 8.76 4.40
CA VAL A 21 6.36 7.86 4.30
C VAL A 21 6.79 6.42 4.54
N PHE A 22 7.87 5.98 3.88
CA PHE A 22 8.27 4.59 3.98
C PHE A 22 8.95 4.25 5.29
N MET A 23 9.40 5.25 6.05
CA MET A 23 9.95 4.99 7.36
C MET A 23 8.93 5.20 8.47
N GLY A 24 7.92 6.02 8.21
CA GLY A 24 6.95 6.38 9.23
C GLY A 24 5.64 5.60 9.17
N VAL A 25 5.12 5.38 7.97
CA VAL A 25 3.81 4.74 7.84
C VAL A 25 3.85 3.24 8.08
N PRO A 26 4.80 2.48 7.50
CA PRO A 26 4.79 1.04 7.72
C PRO A 26 4.83 0.60 9.18
N PRO A 27 5.61 1.25 10.06
CA PRO A 27 5.58 0.83 11.46
C PRO A 27 4.21 1.00 12.09
N ILE A 28 3.49 2.06 11.73
CA ILE A 28 2.16 2.28 12.28
C ILE A 28 1.23 1.17 11.80
N LEU A 29 1.26 0.87 10.51
CA LEU A 29 0.43 -0.20 9.97
C LEU A 29 0.86 -1.56 10.52
N ALA A 30 2.15 -1.75 10.73
CA ALA A 30 2.64 -3.00 11.28
C ALA A 30 2.12 -3.23 12.69
N ASP A 31 2.00 -2.16 13.48
CA ASP A 31 1.44 -2.29 14.81
C ASP A 31 0.00 -2.74 14.74
N MET A 32 -0.76 -2.22 13.78
CA MET A 32 -2.14 -2.64 13.60
C MET A 32 -2.22 -4.11 13.18
N VAL A 33 -1.32 -4.53 12.29
CA VAL A 33 -1.28 -5.93 11.86
C VAL A 33 -0.89 -6.82 13.04
N ALA A 34 0.09 -6.38 13.83
CA ALA A 34 0.53 -7.18 14.97
C ALA A 34 -0.61 -7.36 15.98
N GLU A 35 -1.43 -6.33 16.15
CA GLU A 35 -2.58 -6.44 17.00
C GLU A 35 -3.56 -7.46 16.45
N GLY A 36 -3.76 -7.45 15.14
CA GLY A 36 -4.61 -8.45 14.49
C GLY A 36 -4.08 -9.86 14.64
N VAL A 37 -2.75 -9.98 14.64
CA VAL A 37 -2.14 -11.29 14.86
C VAL A 37 -2.45 -11.77 16.27
N GLN A 38 -2.34 -10.88 17.25
CA GLN A 38 -2.63 -11.27 18.63
C GLN A 38 -4.09 -11.66 18.79
N GLN A 39 -4.97 -11.03 18.05
CA GLN A 39 -6.39 -11.36 18.13
C GLN A 39 -6.78 -12.55 17.26
N GLY A 40 -5.83 -13.11 16.54
CA GLY A 40 -6.12 -14.27 15.69
C GLY A 40 -6.73 -13.91 14.35
N ILE A 41 -6.74 -12.62 14.00
CA ILE A 41 -7.30 -12.19 12.72
C ILE A 41 -6.30 -12.37 11.60
N PHE A 42 -5.03 -12.04 11.86
CA PHE A 42 -3.98 -12.16 10.86
C PHE A 42 -2.95 -13.19 11.29
N GLU A 43 -2.21 -13.70 10.34
CA GLU A 43 -1.17 -14.66 10.62
C GLU A 43 0.07 -14.31 9.82
N THR A 44 0.99 -13.62 10.45
CA THR A 44 2.27 -13.30 9.82
C THR A 44 3.28 -13.08 10.93
N SER A 45 4.50 -13.53 10.70
CA SER A 45 5.58 -13.29 11.65
C SER A 45 6.39 -12.05 11.27
N HIS A 46 6.02 -11.38 10.18
CA HIS A 46 6.77 -10.22 9.72
C HIS A 46 5.82 -9.08 9.33
N PRO A 47 5.11 -8.50 10.31
CA PRO A 47 4.14 -7.45 10.00
C PRO A 47 4.76 -6.23 9.34
N LEU A 48 5.95 -5.81 9.78
CA LEU A 48 6.57 -4.62 9.22
C LEU A 48 6.91 -4.82 7.75
N GLU A 49 7.57 -5.92 7.43
CA GLU A 49 7.96 -6.17 6.05
C GLU A 49 6.75 -6.35 5.15
N CYS A 50 5.69 -6.93 5.68
CA CYS A 50 4.47 -7.07 4.92
C CYS A 50 3.91 -5.71 4.54
N MET A 51 3.90 -4.78 5.49
CA MET A 51 3.38 -3.44 5.21
C MET A 51 4.33 -2.65 4.32
N GLU A 52 5.62 -2.86 4.46
CA GLU A 52 6.59 -2.22 3.57
C GLU A 52 6.39 -2.66 2.14
N MET A 53 6.21 -3.96 1.93
CA MET A 53 5.99 -4.48 0.59
C MET A 53 4.69 -3.94 0.01
N ALA A 54 3.64 -3.85 0.82
CA ALA A 54 2.37 -3.35 0.37
C ALA A 54 2.48 -1.89 -0.08
N LEU A 55 3.13 -1.06 0.73
CA LEU A 55 3.26 0.34 0.38
C LEU A 55 4.13 0.55 -0.84
N CYS A 56 5.22 -0.22 -0.95
CA CYS A 56 6.09 -0.10 -2.11
C CYS A 56 5.35 -0.45 -3.39
N TYR A 57 4.56 -1.52 -3.35
CA TYR A 57 3.82 -1.92 -4.54
C TYR A 57 2.83 -0.83 -4.94
N LEU A 58 2.08 -0.32 -3.96
CA LEU A 58 1.09 0.70 -4.27
C LEU A 58 1.73 1.97 -4.77
N ASP A 59 2.85 2.36 -4.18
CA ASP A 59 3.51 3.58 -4.58
C ASP A 59 3.99 3.52 -6.03
N VAL A 60 4.56 2.40 -6.42
CA VAL A 60 5.13 2.28 -7.76
C VAL A 60 4.07 1.95 -8.79
N MET A 61 3.22 0.99 -8.49
CA MET A 61 2.29 0.49 -9.50
C MET A 61 1.12 1.42 -9.76
N LEU A 62 0.77 2.25 -8.78
CA LEU A 62 -0.32 3.17 -8.97
C LEU A 62 0.12 4.60 -9.29
N ASP A 63 1.42 4.80 -9.46
CA ASP A 63 1.94 6.11 -9.80
C ASP A 63 1.74 6.36 -11.29
N ASP A 64 0.91 7.34 -11.63
CA ASP A 64 0.62 7.64 -13.02
C ASP A 64 1.86 8.02 -13.78
N ASN A 65 2.82 8.64 -13.11
CA ASN A 65 4.03 9.08 -13.79
C ASN A 65 4.96 7.93 -14.13
N VAL A 66 4.75 6.77 -13.53
CA VAL A 66 5.62 5.64 -13.78
C VAL A 66 5.08 4.75 -14.89
N LEU A 67 3.83 4.29 -14.74
CA LEU A 67 3.29 3.31 -15.68
C LEU A 67 2.17 3.83 -16.57
N GLY A 68 1.52 4.91 -16.18
CA GLY A 68 0.44 5.45 -17.00
C GLY A 68 -0.67 4.44 -17.24
N LEU A 69 -1.12 3.77 -16.19
CA LEU A 69 -2.12 2.73 -16.34
C LEU A 69 -3.49 3.29 -16.65
N THR A 70 -4.25 2.56 -17.45
CA THR A 70 -5.66 2.90 -17.64
C THR A 70 -6.39 2.56 -16.36
N GLN A 71 -7.63 3.03 -16.27
CA GLN A 71 -8.42 2.75 -15.08
C GLN A 71 -8.68 1.25 -14.95
N ALA A 72 -8.92 0.57 -16.05
CA ALA A 72 -9.14 -0.87 -15.99
C ALA A 72 -7.90 -1.60 -15.51
N GLN A 73 -6.73 -1.17 -15.99
CA GLN A 73 -5.49 -1.79 -15.57
C GLN A 73 -5.22 -1.52 -14.10
N ARG A 74 -5.53 -0.31 -13.66
CA ARG A 74 -5.33 0.04 -12.26
C ARG A 74 -6.22 -0.80 -11.36
N GLN A 75 -7.47 -1.00 -11.75
CA GLN A 75 -8.38 -1.81 -10.98
C GLN A 75 -7.92 -3.24 -10.91
N GLU A 76 -7.42 -3.77 -12.01
CA GLU A 76 -6.96 -5.13 -12.05
C GLU A 76 -5.78 -5.32 -11.11
N LYS A 77 -4.86 -4.35 -11.08
CA LYS A 77 -3.72 -4.44 -10.20
C LYS A 77 -4.10 -4.32 -8.75
N ILE A 78 -5.08 -3.50 -8.44
CA ILE A 78 -5.55 -3.38 -7.07
C ILE A 78 -6.18 -4.70 -6.62
N GLN A 79 -6.97 -5.32 -7.47
CA GLN A 79 -7.58 -6.60 -7.13
C GLN A 79 -6.53 -7.67 -6.90
N ALA A 80 -5.53 -7.72 -7.76
CA ALA A 80 -4.45 -8.69 -7.59
C ALA A 80 -3.65 -8.39 -6.32
N PHE A 81 -3.43 -7.11 -6.03
CA PHE A 81 -2.72 -6.71 -4.83
C PHE A 81 -3.46 -7.20 -3.59
N ILE A 82 -4.76 -6.99 -3.55
CA ILE A 82 -5.56 -7.43 -2.40
C ILE A 82 -5.49 -8.95 -2.25
N TYR A 83 -5.57 -9.66 -3.36
CA TYR A 83 -5.48 -11.11 -3.33
C TYR A 83 -4.17 -11.56 -2.68
N HIS A 84 -3.07 -10.97 -3.11
CA HIS A 84 -1.77 -11.37 -2.57
C HIS A 84 -1.57 -10.89 -1.15
N LEU A 85 -2.10 -9.72 -0.80
CA LEU A 85 -1.98 -9.23 0.55
C LEU A 85 -2.74 -10.15 1.51
N GLU A 86 -3.88 -10.68 1.08
CA GLU A 86 -4.61 -11.63 1.89
C GLU A 86 -3.77 -12.87 2.15
N ARG A 87 -3.03 -13.33 1.13
CA ARG A 87 -2.17 -14.50 1.33
C ARG A 87 -1.05 -14.17 2.32
N LEU A 88 -0.48 -12.97 2.22
CA LEU A 88 0.60 -12.58 3.12
C LEU A 88 0.12 -12.46 4.56
N LEU A 89 -1.11 -12.04 4.74
CA LEU A 89 -1.67 -11.88 6.09
C LEU A 89 -2.36 -13.14 6.60
N GLY A 90 -2.42 -14.18 5.78
CA GLY A 90 -3.00 -15.43 6.22
C GLY A 90 -4.50 -15.40 6.42
N VAL A 91 -5.21 -14.53 5.71
CA VAL A 91 -6.66 -14.46 5.83
C VAL A 91 -7.29 -15.10 4.61
N GLY A 92 -8.58 -15.35 4.71
CA GLY A 92 -9.31 -16.00 3.63
C GLY A 92 -9.52 -15.08 2.45
N GLU A 93 -9.75 -15.69 1.30
CA GLU A 93 -9.97 -14.90 0.10
C GLU A 93 -11.23 -14.07 0.26
N GLY A 94 -11.12 -12.80 -0.05
CA GLY A 94 -12.24 -11.89 0.04
C GLY A 94 -12.40 -11.20 1.37
N GLU A 95 -11.63 -11.58 2.38
CA GLU A 95 -11.81 -10.99 3.71
C GLU A 95 -11.35 -9.54 3.74
N LEU A 96 -10.29 -9.21 3.04
CA LEU A 96 -9.85 -7.82 3.00
C LEU A 96 -10.78 -6.96 2.16
N ALA A 97 -11.39 -7.55 1.14
CA ALA A 97 -12.38 -6.82 0.35
C ALA A 97 -13.59 -6.45 1.18
N ALA A 98 -14.02 -7.36 2.04
CA ALA A 98 -15.13 -7.07 2.92
C ALA A 98 -14.77 -5.96 3.91
N PHE A 99 -13.54 -5.97 4.38
CA PHE A 99 -13.04 -4.94 5.25
C PHE A 99 -13.09 -3.60 4.55
N GLU A 100 -12.60 -3.57 3.32
CA GLU A 100 -12.58 -2.35 2.54
C GLU A 100 -13.98 -1.83 2.27
N GLN A 101 -14.92 -2.72 1.99
CA GLN A 101 -16.28 -2.31 1.74
C GLN A 101 -16.92 -1.70 2.97
N ALA A 102 -16.67 -2.27 4.12
CA ALA A 102 -17.22 -1.72 5.35
C ALA A 102 -16.68 -0.32 5.59
N PHE A 103 -15.40 -0.11 5.30
CA PHE A 103 -14.79 1.18 5.50
C PHE A 103 -15.30 2.17 4.48
N THR A 104 -15.39 1.77 3.22
CA THR A 104 -15.86 2.64 2.15
C THR A 104 -17.34 2.99 2.32
N GLY A 105 -18.12 2.01 2.73
CA GLY A 105 -19.54 2.27 2.95
C GLY A 105 -19.74 3.31 4.02
N ARG A 106 -18.92 3.28 5.05
CA ARG A 106 -19.04 4.26 6.09
C ARG A 106 -18.71 5.63 5.57
N GLN A 107 -17.69 5.72 4.72
CA GLN A 107 -17.33 7.00 4.16
C GLN A 107 -18.38 7.49 3.18
N GLY A 108 -19.04 6.61 2.50
CA GLY A 108 -20.04 6.99 1.53
C GLY A 108 -21.28 7.57 2.15
N GLU A 109 -21.41 7.44 3.44
CA GLU A 109 -22.53 8.04 4.09
C GLU A 109 -22.19 9.41 4.55
#